data_7842f6b64eb1a00f1130c556233cbd04
#
_entry.id   7842f6b64eb1a00f1130c556233cbd04
#
_cell.length_a   1.000
_cell.length_b   1.000
_cell.length_c   1.000
_cell.angle_alpha   90.00
_cell.angle_beta   90.00
_cell.angle_gamma   90.00
#
_symmetry.space_group_name_H-M   'P 1'
#
loop_
_entity.id
_entity.type
_entity.pdbx_description
1 polymer ?
#
loop_
_entity_poly.entity_id
_entity_poly.type
_entity_poly.pdbx_seq_one_letter_code
_entity_poly.pdbx_strand_id
1 'polypeptide(L)' 'CVLTRDQLFGESAARALQGFPQFCVVLVTIPQLRGPQFLDQFRMAWARSPILPVPGKLVRWPSA' A
#
# COMPACT_ATOMS: atom_id res chain seq x y z
N CYS A 1 0.45 10.20 -3.43
CA CYS A 1 0.68 8.95 -2.69
C CYS A 1 1.52 7.98 -3.49
N VAL A 2 2.33 7.21 -2.81
CA VAL A 2 3.14 6.16 -3.41
C VAL A 2 2.50 4.82 -3.07
N LEU A 3 2.29 4.00 -4.08
CA LEU A 3 1.79 2.64 -3.94
C LEU A 3 2.93 1.67 -4.20
N THR A 4 3.23 0.79 -3.26
CA THR A 4 4.32 -0.16 -3.40
C THR A 4 3.96 -1.52 -2.84
N ARG A 5 4.60 -2.57 -3.35
CA ARG A 5 4.51 -3.94 -2.83
C ARG A 5 5.80 -4.36 -2.14
N ASP A 6 6.83 -3.54 -2.22
CA ASP A 6 8.14 -3.84 -1.65
C ASP A 6 8.19 -3.35 -0.20
N GLN A 7 8.25 -4.27 0.73
CA GLN A 7 8.27 -3.94 2.15
C GLN A 7 9.51 -3.11 2.53
N LEU A 8 10.67 -3.43 1.98
CA LEU A 8 11.88 -2.69 2.27
C LEU A 8 11.78 -1.25 1.75
N PHE A 9 11.27 -1.09 0.53
CA PHE A 9 11.03 0.23 -0.02
C PHE A 9 10.00 0.99 0.81
N GLY A 10 8.94 0.30 1.23
CA GLY A 10 7.90 0.91 2.05
C GLY A 10 8.46 1.43 3.38
N GLU A 11 9.33 0.66 4.02
CA GLU A 11 9.96 1.09 5.27
C GLU A 11 10.86 2.30 5.06
N SER A 12 11.67 2.30 3.99
CA SER A 12 12.52 3.43 3.65
C SER A 12 11.69 4.68 3.36
N ALA A 13 10.60 4.52 2.61
CA ALA A 13 9.70 5.62 2.30
C ALA A 13 9.01 6.16 3.55
N ALA A 14 8.62 5.28 4.47
CA ALA A 14 8.01 5.70 5.73
C ALA A 14 8.94 6.57 6.56
N ARG A 15 10.24 6.26 6.56
CA ARG A 15 11.23 7.12 7.21
C ARG A 15 11.31 8.49 6.54
N ALA A 16 11.28 8.51 5.20
CA ALA A 16 11.31 9.75 4.45
C ALA A 16 10.08 10.62 4.71
N LEU A 17 8.94 10.02 5.05
CA LEU A 17 7.73 10.76 5.36
C LEU A 17 7.88 11.67 6.57
N GLN A 18 8.83 11.40 7.45
CA GLN A 18 9.08 12.26 8.59
C GLN A 18 9.51 13.67 8.16
N GLY A 19 10.22 13.78 7.03
CA GLY A 19 10.59 15.05 6.45
C GLY A 19 9.58 15.63 5.45
N PHE A 20 8.61 14.81 5.01
CA PHE A 20 7.63 15.19 4.00
C PHE A 20 6.24 14.71 4.39
N PRO A 21 5.64 15.31 5.43
CA PRO A 21 4.37 14.82 5.98
C PRO A 21 3.17 14.99 5.04
N GLN A 22 3.32 15.71 3.96
CA GLN A 22 2.25 15.87 2.97
C GLN A 22 2.11 14.65 2.06
N PHE A 23 3.10 13.77 2.01
CA PHE A 23 3.04 12.55 1.21
C PHE A 23 2.51 11.39 2.03
N CYS A 24 2.05 10.34 1.33
CA CYS A 24 1.67 9.10 1.96
C CYS A 24 2.22 7.91 1.17
N VAL A 25 2.37 6.78 1.85
CA VAL A 25 2.82 5.53 1.24
C VAL A 25 1.79 4.45 1.55
N VAL A 26 1.37 3.72 0.53
CA VAL A 26 0.50 2.56 0.70
C VAL A 26 1.30 1.31 0.35
N LEU A 27 1.47 0.43 1.33
CA LEU A 27 2.11 -0.86 1.13
C LEU A 27 1.03 -1.91 0.86
N VAL A 28 1.05 -2.44 -0.36
CA VAL A 28 0.10 -3.48 -0.76
C VAL A 28 0.58 -4.81 -0.21
N THR A 29 -0.24 -5.44 0.62
CA THR A 29 0.10 -6.68 1.32
C THR A 29 -0.44 -7.93 0.63
N ILE A 30 -1.07 -7.78 -0.52
CA ILE A 30 -1.55 -8.94 -1.30
C ILE A 30 -0.35 -9.76 -1.74
N PRO A 31 -0.36 -11.10 -1.54
CA PRO A 31 0.73 -11.97 -1.99
C PRO A 31 0.98 -11.85 -3.48
N GLN A 32 2.22 -12.07 -3.89
CA GLN A 32 2.55 -12.05 -5.31
C GLN A 32 1.95 -13.26 -5.99
N LEU A 33 0.94 -13.00 -6.81
CA LEU A 33 0.23 -14.00 -7.60
C LEU A 33 0.48 -13.75 -9.07
N ARG A 34 0.23 -14.76 -9.90
CA ARG A 34 0.37 -14.60 -11.34
C ARG A 34 -0.83 -13.83 -11.90
N GLY A 35 -0.53 -12.84 -12.77
CA GLY A 35 -1.46 -12.12 -13.64
C GLY A 35 -2.91 -12.00 -13.13
N PRO A 36 -3.85 -12.75 -13.74
CA PRO A 36 -5.27 -12.58 -13.43
C PRO A 36 -5.62 -12.85 -11.97
N GLN A 37 -4.91 -13.75 -11.30
CA GLN A 37 -5.18 -14.06 -9.89
C GLN A 37 -4.88 -12.84 -9.01
N PHE A 38 -3.81 -12.11 -9.31
CA PHE A 38 -3.50 -10.90 -8.56
C PHE A 38 -4.57 -9.84 -8.75
N LEU A 39 -5.02 -9.64 -10.00
CA LEU A 39 -6.07 -8.67 -10.28
C LEU A 39 -7.38 -9.02 -9.56
N ASP A 40 -7.74 -10.29 -9.52
CA ASP A 40 -8.95 -10.74 -8.84
C ASP A 40 -8.85 -10.44 -7.34
N GLN A 41 -7.72 -10.77 -6.73
CA GLN A 41 -7.50 -10.48 -5.31
C GLN A 41 -7.54 -8.98 -5.04
N PHE A 42 -6.92 -8.19 -5.90
CA PHE A 42 -6.92 -6.75 -5.77
C PHE A 42 -8.35 -6.19 -5.84
N ARG A 43 -9.14 -6.63 -6.82
CA ARG A 43 -10.52 -6.18 -6.97
C ARG A 43 -11.38 -6.55 -5.77
N MET A 44 -11.22 -7.77 -5.26
CA MET A 44 -11.96 -8.21 -4.08
C MET A 44 -11.59 -7.37 -2.86
N ALA A 45 -10.31 -7.12 -2.66
CA ALA A 45 -9.85 -6.29 -1.55
C ALA A 45 -10.37 -4.86 -1.67
N TRP A 46 -10.36 -4.31 -2.89
CA TRP A 46 -10.88 -2.96 -3.13
C TRP A 46 -12.38 -2.87 -2.84
N ALA A 47 -13.14 -3.88 -3.26
CA ALA A 47 -14.58 -3.91 -3.01
C ALA A 47 -14.91 -3.97 -1.53
N ARG A 48 -14.06 -4.64 -0.74
CA ARG A 48 -14.24 -4.74 0.71
C ARG A 48 -13.83 -3.44 1.42
N SER A 49 -12.68 -2.90 1.03
CA SER A 49 -12.09 -1.76 1.72
C SER A 49 -11.20 -1.00 0.75
N PRO A 50 -11.71 0.05 0.10
CA PRO A 50 -10.89 0.85 -0.81
C PRO A 50 -9.69 1.46 -0.10
N ILE A 51 -8.62 1.70 -0.86
CA ILE A 51 -7.44 2.35 -0.32
C ILE A 51 -7.81 3.75 0.18
N LEU A 52 -7.48 4.04 1.43
CA LEU A 52 -7.67 5.36 2.04
C LEU A 52 -6.31 5.91 2.43
N PRO A 53 -5.69 6.73 1.58
CA PRO A 53 -4.38 7.31 1.89
C PRO A 53 -4.45 8.22 3.12
N VAL A 54 -3.45 8.09 4.00
CA VAL A 54 -3.33 8.95 5.19
C VAL A 54 -2.03 9.73 5.07
N PRO A 55 -2.07 11.06 4.89
CA PRO A 55 -0.85 11.85 4.74
C PRO A 55 0.11 11.68 5.93
N GLY A 56 1.38 11.59 5.63
CA GLY A 56 2.43 11.44 6.63
C GLY A 56 2.58 10.06 7.22
N LYS A 57 1.83 9.07 6.74
CA LYS A 57 1.85 7.73 7.32
C LYS A 57 1.99 6.64 6.26
N LEU A 58 2.57 5.52 6.67
CA LEU A 58 2.56 4.29 5.90
C LEU A 58 1.27 3.55 6.21
N VAL A 59 0.50 3.24 5.18
CA VAL A 59 -0.74 2.46 5.31
C VAL A 59 -0.52 1.09 4.68
N ARG A 60 -0.82 0.04 5.42
CA ARG A 60 -0.81 -1.33 4.88
C ARG A 60 -2.20 -1.67 4.37
N TRP A 61 -2.27 -2.12 3.13
CA TRP A 61 -3.55 -2.41 2.49
C TRP A 61 -3.45 -3.72 1.69
N PRO A 62 -4.43 -4.57 1.75
CA PRO A 62 -5.56 -4.52 2.68
C PRO A 62 -5.09 -4.77 4.11
N SER A 63 -5.74 -4.10 5.05
CA SER A 63 -5.47 -4.36 6.46
C SER A 63 -6.16 -5.65 6.86
N ALA A 64 -5.37 -6.52 7.44
CA ALA A 64 -5.90 -7.80 7.88
C ALA A 64 -6.74 -7.63 9.16
#